data_7a380233fa306c17e41a0e891c50d810
#
_entry.id   7a380233fa306c17e41a0e891c50d810
#
_cell.length_a   1.000
_cell.length_b   1.000
_cell.length_c   1.000
_cell.angle_alpha   90.00
_cell.angle_beta   90.00
_cell.angle_gamma   90.00
#
_symmetry.space_group_name_H-M   'P 1'
#
loop_
_entity.id
_entity.type
_entity.pdbx_description
1 polymer ?
#
loop_
_entity_poly.entity_id
_entity_poly.type
_entity_poly.pdbx_seq_one_letter_code
_entity_poly.pdbx_strand_id
1 'polypeptide(L)'
;GEWRAVKGSKWFESFDLYKENGFKEREKAQQVIDYLTQEQPVTGQIASIEKKKEKKNPPLLFNLAELQNECSKRFKISPDETLKIAQELYEKKLTTYPRTDARVLSTAVAKEIHKNLNGLMKYESAVLFLQEIVGFGSHKGLAKTRYVNDKQITDHYAIIPTGQGMSALSGLSWTSRAVYDVIVRRFLSIFYPAAVYQKVAITTKVKEESFFASFKVLAEPGYLKVVGVPGEKKGESGSAAGAEDRNVSGSVTSAETGDGSGDNNSGDNGDGNEDMASSQAFFEKIQSLKKGMTLPIQGMEIKEGKTSPPKRYNSGSLILAMENAGQLIEDEELRAQIKGSGIGTSATRGEILKKLFNNKYLALNKKTQIVTPTMLGEMIYDVVDHSVRSLLNPELTASWEKGLTYVADGDITSDEYMMKLDRFVSSRTEGVKGLNNQYQLRACYDRVAPFYKNEKQTMKYTKSRRAKSGTKTSAKSGSKSSGRKSTKTANASK
;
A
#
# COMPACT_ATOMS: atom_id res chain seq x y z
N GLY A 1 10.16 27.45 7.72
CA GLY A 1 11.26 26.87 6.91
C GLY A 1 12.15 25.98 7.74
N GLU A 2 12.76 24.99 7.13
CA GLU A 2 13.68 24.05 7.74
C GLU A 2 15.12 24.44 7.36
N TRP A 3 16.00 24.56 8.35
CA TRP A 3 17.41 24.85 8.11
C TRP A 3 18.14 23.68 7.45
N ARG A 4 19.08 23.98 6.54
CA ARG A 4 19.98 22.98 5.94
C ARG A 4 21.38 23.53 5.78
N ALA A 5 22.37 22.73 6.14
CA ALA A 5 23.77 23.01 5.92
C ALA A 5 24.14 22.81 4.44
N VAL A 6 23.97 23.85 3.63
CA VAL A 6 24.31 23.85 2.21
C VAL A 6 25.60 24.63 1.97
N LYS A 7 26.18 24.54 0.79
CA LYS A 7 27.40 25.27 0.42
C LYS A 7 27.25 26.77 0.73
N GLY A 8 28.14 27.28 1.55
CA GLY A 8 28.14 28.65 2.06
C GLY A 8 27.57 28.79 3.48
N SER A 9 27.03 27.73 4.08
CA SER A 9 26.69 27.67 5.50
C SER A 9 27.96 27.50 6.34
N LYS A 10 27.99 28.10 7.52
CA LYS A 10 29.06 27.94 8.51
C LYS A 10 29.24 26.47 8.96
N TRP A 11 28.18 25.68 8.90
CA TRP A 11 28.17 24.25 9.30
C TRP A 11 28.20 23.30 8.11
N PHE A 12 28.44 23.77 6.89
CA PHE A 12 28.57 22.91 5.72
C PHE A 12 29.65 21.84 5.93
N GLU A 13 29.32 20.56 5.66
CA GLU A 13 30.20 19.40 5.85
C GLU A 13 30.74 19.19 7.28
N SER A 14 30.09 19.77 8.31
CA SER A 14 30.44 19.52 9.70
C SER A 14 30.24 18.06 10.09
N PHE A 15 31.21 17.48 10.83
CA PHE A 15 31.12 16.13 11.39
C PHE A 15 29.98 15.96 12.43
N ASP A 16 29.51 17.07 12.99
CA ASP A 16 28.39 17.08 13.94
C ASP A 16 27.04 16.84 13.27
N LEU A 17 26.96 16.95 11.94
CA LEU A 17 25.75 16.71 11.19
C LEU A 17 25.41 15.23 11.10
N TYR A 18 24.12 14.89 11.29
CA TYR A 18 23.56 13.60 10.92
C TYR A 18 23.26 13.56 9.41
N LYS A 19 22.67 14.64 8.89
CA LYS A 19 22.36 14.93 7.47
C LYS A 19 22.41 16.44 7.27
N GLU A 20 22.24 16.89 6.03
CA GLU A 20 22.18 18.32 5.68
C GLU A 20 21.25 19.17 6.58
N ASN A 21 20.17 18.58 7.08
CA ASN A 21 19.11 19.25 7.85
C ASN A 21 19.06 18.87 9.33
N GLY A 22 20.12 18.28 9.88
CA GLY A 22 20.07 17.88 11.27
C GLY A 22 21.41 17.58 11.90
N PHE A 23 21.52 17.88 13.17
CA PHE A 23 22.65 17.54 14.02
C PHE A 23 22.41 16.23 14.77
N LYS A 24 23.49 15.59 15.20
CA LYS A 24 23.45 14.41 16.05
C LYS A 24 23.06 14.77 17.49
N GLU A 25 23.46 15.96 17.94
CA GLU A 25 23.28 16.48 19.31
C GLU A 25 22.49 17.77 19.29
N ARG A 26 21.63 17.95 20.31
CA ARG A 26 20.78 19.14 20.46
C ARG A 26 21.59 20.43 20.68
N GLU A 27 22.65 20.34 21.45
CA GLU A 27 23.53 21.45 21.81
C GLU A 27 24.16 22.08 20.56
N LYS A 28 24.48 21.28 19.55
CA LYS A 28 25.00 21.75 18.26
C LYS A 28 23.95 22.50 17.44
N ALA A 29 22.71 22.01 17.48
CA ALA A 29 21.60 22.72 16.84
C ALA A 29 21.30 24.05 17.57
N GLN A 30 21.45 24.09 18.90
CA GLN A 30 21.26 25.33 19.69
C GLN A 30 22.31 26.38 19.31
N GLN A 31 23.55 26.01 19.06
CA GLN A 31 24.61 26.93 18.61
C GLN A 31 24.26 27.65 17.31
N VAL A 32 23.50 27.00 16.40
CA VAL A 32 22.99 27.66 15.17
C VAL A 32 21.98 28.74 15.54
N ILE A 33 21.05 28.43 16.43
CA ILE A 33 20.03 29.42 16.89
C ILE A 33 20.71 30.58 17.58
N ASP A 34 21.62 30.31 18.52
CA ASP A 34 22.34 31.34 19.28
C ASP A 34 23.13 32.27 18.34
N TYR A 35 23.79 31.72 17.33
CA TYR A 35 24.49 32.49 16.32
C TYR A 35 23.55 33.38 15.49
N LEU A 36 22.40 32.86 15.08
CA LEU A 36 21.46 33.60 14.23
C LEU A 36 20.65 34.66 15.00
N THR A 37 20.50 34.50 16.32
CA THR A 37 19.72 35.40 17.20
C THR A 37 20.58 36.41 17.95
N GLN A 38 21.90 36.49 17.68
CA GLN A 38 22.78 37.48 18.32
C GLN A 38 22.34 38.91 18.11
N GLU A 39 21.74 39.21 16.97
CA GLU A 39 21.26 40.55 16.62
C GLU A 39 19.73 40.53 16.51
N GLN A 40 19.07 41.52 17.10
CA GLN A 40 17.61 41.69 17.09
C GLN A 40 17.21 43.00 16.41
N PRO A 41 16.11 43.03 15.64
CA PRO A 41 15.23 41.90 15.29
C PRO A 41 15.85 40.96 14.24
N VAL A 42 15.62 39.68 14.41
CA VAL A 42 16.08 38.69 13.42
C VAL A 42 15.24 38.82 12.15
N THR A 43 15.93 39.03 11.02
CA THR A 43 15.27 39.13 9.72
C THR A 43 15.86 38.13 8.76
N GLY A 44 15.01 37.59 7.88
CA GLY A 44 15.41 36.68 6.81
C GLY A 44 15.10 37.27 5.45
N GLN A 45 16.02 37.18 4.51
CA GLN A 45 15.80 37.61 3.12
C GLN A 45 15.44 36.42 2.23
N ILE A 46 14.43 36.56 1.41
CA ILE A 46 14.05 35.55 0.42
C ILE A 46 15.10 35.51 -0.69
N ALA A 47 15.93 34.47 -0.70
CA ALA A 47 16.98 34.26 -1.67
C ALA A 47 16.45 33.71 -3.01
N SER A 48 15.47 32.80 -2.95
CA SER A 48 14.82 32.26 -4.15
C SER A 48 13.38 31.87 -3.88
N ILE A 49 12.56 31.96 -4.92
CA ILE A 49 11.20 31.44 -4.98
C ILE A 49 11.02 30.71 -6.29
N GLU A 50 10.68 29.43 -6.21
CA GLU A 50 10.31 28.63 -7.37
C GLU A 50 8.84 28.28 -7.31
N LYS A 51 8.10 28.57 -8.38
CA LYS A 51 6.68 28.26 -8.52
C LYS A 51 6.51 27.28 -9.69
N LYS A 52 6.03 26.07 -9.37
CA LYS A 52 5.83 25.00 -10.38
C LYS A 52 4.40 24.47 -10.32
N LYS A 53 3.81 24.22 -11.49
CA LYS A 53 2.58 23.44 -11.59
C LYS A 53 2.93 21.98 -11.82
N GLU A 54 2.47 21.12 -10.91
CA GLU A 54 2.63 19.67 -10.97
C GLU A 54 1.30 19.04 -11.35
N LYS A 55 1.26 18.32 -12.46
CA LYS A 55 0.07 17.57 -12.90
C LYS A 55 0.19 16.12 -12.46
N LYS A 56 -0.80 15.63 -11.73
CA LYS A 56 -0.91 14.22 -11.34
C LYS A 56 -2.05 13.57 -12.10
N ASN A 57 -1.72 12.70 -13.04
CA ASN A 57 -2.72 11.96 -13.82
C ASN A 57 -3.47 10.95 -12.96
N PRO A 58 -4.72 10.58 -13.33
CA PRO A 58 -5.39 9.44 -12.74
C PRO A 58 -4.51 8.19 -12.79
N PRO A 59 -4.47 7.38 -11.72
CA PRO A 59 -3.70 6.14 -11.73
C PRO A 59 -4.25 5.18 -12.79
N LEU A 60 -3.41 4.22 -13.23
CA LEU A 60 -3.86 3.15 -14.13
C LEU A 60 -5.01 2.36 -13.48
N LEU A 61 -5.75 1.64 -14.30
CA LEU A 61 -6.85 0.78 -13.84
C LEU A 61 -6.34 -0.32 -12.89
N PHE A 62 -7.25 -1.02 -12.25
CA PHE A 62 -6.90 -2.12 -11.38
C PHE A 62 -6.56 -3.38 -12.16
N ASN A 63 -5.43 -3.99 -11.82
CA ASN A 63 -5.23 -5.42 -11.88
C ASN A 63 -5.59 -6.03 -10.51
N LEU A 64 -5.43 -7.35 -10.36
CA LEU A 64 -5.77 -8.01 -9.10
C LEU A 64 -4.89 -7.54 -7.93
N ALA A 65 -3.59 -7.41 -8.12
CA ALA A 65 -2.65 -7.04 -7.05
C ALA A 65 -2.92 -5.62 -6.52
N GLU A 66 -3.15 -4.66 -7.41
CA GLU A 66 -3.51 -3.29 -7.01
C GLU A 66 -4.87 -3.23 -6.31
N LEU A 67 -5.86 -4.01 -6.77
CA LEU A 67 -7.14 -4.10 -6.10
C LEU A 67 -7.00 -4.68 -4.69
N GLN A 68 -6.23 -5.75 -4.54
CA GLN A 68 -5.93 -6.37 -3.24
C GLN A 68 -5.24 -5.40 -2.29
N ASN A 69 -4.25 -4.62 -2.78
CA ASN A 69 -3.58 -3.61 -1.99
C ASN A 69 -4.54 -2.49 -1.54
N GLU A 70 -5.38 -2.00 -2.44
CA GLU A 70 -6.36 -0.96 -2.14
C GLU A 70 -7.40 -1.43 -1.12
N CYS A 71 -7.93 -2.64 -1.28
CA CYS A 71 -8.88 -3.24 -0.35
C CYS A 71 -8.27 -3.52 1.02
N SER A 72 -7.02 -3.99 1.07
CA SER A 72 -6.27 -4.16 2.32
C SER A 72 -6.09 -2.84 3.07
N LYS A 73 -5.81 -1.74 2.36
CA LYS A 73 -5.67 -0.40 2.96
C LYS A 73 -7.01 0.13 3.47
N ARG A 74 -8.06 0.08 2.66
CA ARG A 74 -9.37 0.71 2.96
C ARG A 74 -10.22 -0.11 3.91
N PHE A 75 -10.33 -1.42 3.65
CA PHE A 75 -11.31 -2.29 4.32
C PHE A 75 -10.67 -3.28 5.29
N LYS A 76 -9.32 -3.33 5.34
CA LYS A 76 -8.58 -4.27 6.19
C LYS A 76 -8.93 -5.74 5.91
N ILE A 77 -9.30 -6.05 4.68
CA ILE A 77 -9.55 -7.41 4.21
C ILE A 77 -8.29 -8.02 3.58
N SER A 78 -8.21 -9.35 3.61
CA SER A 78 -7.07 -10.08 3.06
C SER A 78 -7.09 -10.12 1.54
N PRO A 79 -5.94 -10.37 0.88
CA PRO A 79 -5.89 -10.60 -0.56
C PRO A 79 -6.81 -11.74 -1.03
N ASP A 80 -6.89 -12.84 -0.27
CA ASP A 80 -7.77 -13.98 -0.57
C ASP A 80 -9.25 -13.56 -0.52
N GLU A 81 -9.65 -12.80 0.48
CA GLU A 81 -11.01 -12.27 0.61
C GLU A 81 -11.34 -11.29 -0.52
N THR A 82 -10.40 -10.41 -0.88
CA THR A 82 -10.55 -9.51 -2.04
C THR A 82 -10.77 -10.29 -3.34
N LEU A 83 -9.99 -11.35 -3.56
CA LEU A 83 -10.16 -12.20 -4.74
C LEU A 83 -11.53 -12.88 -4.78
N LYS A 84 -12.02 -13.39 -3.64
CA LYS A 84 -13.35 -14.00 -3.56
C LYS A 84 -14.46 -12.99 -3.91
N ILE A 85 -14.36 -11.77 -3.38
CA ILE A 85 -15.28 -10.69 -3.69
C ILE A 85 -15.20 -10.32 -5.19
N ALA A 86 -14.01 -10.16 -5.72
CA ALA A 86 -13.84 -9.83 -7.14
C ALA A 86 -14.35 -10.94 -8.07
N GLN A 87 -14.22 -12.20 -7.67
CA GLN A 87 -14.79 -13.35 -8.36
C GLN A 87 -16.34 -13.34 -8.29
N GLU A 88 -16.92 -13.04 -7.12
CA GLU A 88 -18.37 -12.87 -6.95
C GLU A 88 -18.91 -11.76 -7.89
N LEU A 89 -18.23 -10.61 -7.94
CA LEU A 89 -18.62 -9.50 -8.80
C LEU A 89 -18.56 -9.87 -10.28
N TYR A 90 -17.55 -10.63 -10.69
CA TYR A 90 -17.43 -11.15 -12.05
C TYR A 90 -18.56 -12.14 -12.41
N GLU A 91 -18.84 -13.12 -11.56
CA GLU A 91 -19.89 -14.12 -11.76
C GLU A 91 -21.28 -13.46 -11.86
N LYS A 92 -21.49 -12.38 -11.12
CA LYS A 92 -22.69 -11.54 -11.21
C LYS A 92 -22.68 -10.56 -12.41
N LYS A 93 -21.68 -10.65 -13.29
CA LYS A 93 -21.50 -9.80 -14.48
C LYS A 93 -21.31 -8.30 -14.17
N LEU A 94 -20.96 -7.96 -12.95
CA LEU A 94 -20.72 -6.56 -12.54
C LEU A 94 -19.36 -6.03 -12.97
N THR A 95 -18.34 -6.90 -13.00
CA THR A 95 -16.98 -6.56 -13.40
C THR A 95 -16.42 -7.52 -14.44
N THR A 96 -15.32 -7.13 -15.08
CA THR A 96 -14.52 -8.00 -15.95
C THR A 96 -13.75 -9.02 -15.13
N TYR A 97 -13.10 -9.98 -15.81
CA TYR A 97 -12.38 -11.07 -15.18
C TYR A 97 -11.30 -10.57 -14.20
N PRO A 98 -11.29 -11.04 -12.94
CA PRO A 98 -10.47 -10.43 -11.90
C PRO A 98 -9.01 -10.89 -11.87
N ARG A 99 -8.67 -12.07 -12.43
CA ARG A 99 -7.31 -12.60 -12.39
C ARG A 99 -6.50 -12.11 -13.58
N THR A 100 -6.17 -10.84 -13.56
CA THR A 100 -5.38 -10.18 -14.61
C THR A 100 -4.23 -9.40 -13.98
N ASP A 101 -3.09 -9.37 -14.67
CA ASP A 101 -1.95 -8.50 -14.35
C ASP A 101 -2.00 -7.20 -15.16
N ALA A 102 -2.87 -7.09 -16.18
CA ALA A 102 -3.03 -5.90 -17.00
C ALA A 102 -3.73 -4.75 -16.24
N ARG A 103 -3.20 -3.55 -16.42
CA ARG A 103 -3.74 -2.30 -15.84
C ARG A 103 -4.27 -1.34 -16.90
N VAL A 104 -4.43 -1.83 -18.13
CA VAL A 104 -4.85 -1.07 -19.31
C VAL A 104 -5.98 -1.80 -20.03
N LEU A 105 -6.63 -1.11 -20.94
CA LEU A 105 -7.67 -1.63 -21.82
C LEU A 105 -7.10 -1.94 -23.20
N SER A 106 -7.77 -2.82 -23.95
CA SER A 106 -7.50 -3.00 -25.38
C SER A 106 -8.16 -1.90 -26.22
N THR A 107 -7.63 -1.68 -27.41
CA THR A 107 -8.22 -0.77 -28.39
C THR A 107 -9.66 -1.16 -28.73
N ALA A 108 -9.95 -2.47 -28.80
CA ALA A 108 -11.30 -2.98 -29.04
C ALA A 108 -12.29 -2.57 -27.93
N VAL A 109 -11.89 -2.77 -26.65
CA VAL A 109 -12.71 -2.38 -25.50
C VAL A 109 -12.89 -0.87 -25.43
N ALA A 110 -11.83 -0.09 -25.71
CA ALA A 110 -11.90 1.37 -25.69
C ALA A 110 -12.90 1.95 -26.71
N LYS A 111 -13.05 1.33 -27.88
CA LYS A 111 -14.04 1.73 -28.89
C LYS A 111 -15.49 1.52 -28.39
N GLU A 112 -15.73 0.50 -27.59
CA GLU A 112 -17.05 0.12 -27.08
C GLU A 112 -17.34 0.64 -25.66
N ILE A 113 -16.44 1.44 -25.09
CA ILE A 113 -16.49 1.87 -23.68
C ILE A 113 -17.78 2.62 -23.32
N HIS A 114 -18.43 3.24 -24.31
CA HIS A 114 -19.69 3.92 -24.15
C HIS A 114 -20.80 2.96 -23.64
N LYS A 115 -20.73 1.65 -23.94
CA LYS A 115 -21.68 0.65 -23.46
C LYS A 115 -21.55 0.46 -21.94
N ASN A 116 -20.31 0.43 -21.43
CA ASN A 116 -20.03 0.34 -20.00
C ASN A 116 -20.56 1.58 -19.26
N LEU A 117 -20.28 2.78 -19.80
CA LEU A 117 -20.73 4.04 -19.20
C LEU A 117 -22.27 4.13 -19.17
N ASN A 118 -22.93 3.79 -20.29
CA ASN A 118 -24.39 3.79 -20.36
C ASN A 118 -25.04 2.79 -19.37
N GLY A 119 -24.46 1.59 -19.23
CA GLY A 119 -24.93 0.61 -18.26
C GLY A 119 -24.79 1.09 -16.81
N LEU A 120 -23.74 1.82 -16.50
CA LEU A 120 -23.47 2.41 -15.19
C LEU A 120 -24.42 3.57 -14.83
N MET A 121 -25.16 4.15 -15.76
CA MET A 121 -26.22 5.15 -15.45
C MET A 121 -27.28 4.63 -14.48
N LYS A 122 -27.38 3.30 -14.29
CA LYS A 122 -28.24 2.66 -13.31
C LYS A 122 -27.62 2.57 -11.91
N TYR A 123 -26.36 2.97 -11.75
CA TYR A 123 -25.64 2.97 -10.48
C TYR A 123 -25.64 4.39 -9.89
N GLU A 124 -26.52 4.64 -8.95
CA GLU A 124 -26.80 5.97 -8.39
C GLU A 124 -25.53 6.76 -8.00
N SER A 125 -24.58 6.12 -7.32
CA SER A 125 -23.33 6.76 -6.89
C SER A 125 -22.44 7.25 -8.05
N ALA A 126 -22.71 6.82 -9.30
CA ALA A 126 -21.91 7.16 -10.47
C ALA A 126 -22.59 8.20 -11.38
N VAL A 127 -23.90 8.42 -11.25
CA VAL A 127 -24.71 9.18 -12.22
C VAL A 127 -24.15 10.59 -12.48
N LEU A 128 -23.85 11.34 -11.43
CA LEU A 128 -23.32 12.72 -11.57
C LEU A 128 -22.02 12.73 -12.36
N PHE A 129 -21.11 11.82 -12.05
CA PHE A 129 -19.82 11.72 -12.75
C PHE A 129 -20.00 11.30 -14.21
N LEU A 130 -20.94 10.39 -14.48
CA LEU A 130 -21.26 9.94 -15.85
C LEU A 130 -21.85 11.05 -16.70
N GLN A 131 -22.73 11.88 -16.13
CA GLN A 131 -23.28 13.03 -16.81
C GLN A 131 -22.16 14.03 -17.22
N GLU A 132 -21.21 14.31 -16.34
CA GLU A 132 -20.04 15.12 -16.66
C GLU A 132 -19.19 14.50 -17.79
N ILE A 133 -18.87 13.18 -17.69
CA ILE A 133 -18.07 12.45 -18.69
C ILE A 133 -18.73 12.49 -20.09
N VAL A 134 -20.02 12.25 -20.14
CA VAL A 134 -20.79 12.26 -21.41
C VAL A 134 -20.92 13.70 -21.94
N GLY A 135 -21.22 14.67 -21.07
CA GLY A 135 -21.34 16.08 -21.43
C GLY A 135 -20.05 16.66 -22.02
N PHE A 136 -18.89 16.36 -21.43
CA PHE A 136 -17.59 16.76 -21.96
C PHE A 136 -17.09 15.89 -23.12
N GLY A 137 -17.70 14.73 -23.36
CA GLY A 137 -17.28 13.80 -24.41
C GLY A 137 -15.89 13.19 -24.17
N SER A 138 -15.38 13.22 -22.94
CA SER A 138 -14.01 12.79 -22.62
C SER A 138 -13.74 11.30 -22.91
N HIS A 139 -14.77 10.49 -22.99
CA HIS A 139 -14.68 9.06 -23.35
C HIS A 139 -14.32 8.82 -24.82
N LYS A 140 -14.63 9.78 -25.73
CA LYS A 140 -14.40 9.62 -27.18
C LYS A 140 -12.91 9.53 -27.56
N GLY A 141 -12.01 10.07 -26.73
CA GLY A 141 -10.56 10.07 -26.97
C GLY A 141 -9.80 8.94 -26.27
N LEU A 142 -10.48 8.02 -25.57
CA LEU A 142 -9.87 7.04 -24.68
C LEU A 142 -8.78 6.19 -25.34
N ALA A 143 -8.99 5.75 -26.59
CA ALA A 143 -8.05 4.91 -27.34
C ALA A 143 -6.66 5.54 -27.56
N LYS A 144 -6.54 6.86 -27.45
CA LYS A 144 -5.28 7.61 -27.61
C LYS A 144 -4.59 7.92 -26.26
N THR A 145 -5.12 7.43 -25.16
CA THR A 145 -4.61 7.70 -23.82
C THR A 145 -3.69 6.60 -23.32
N ARG A 146 -2.95 6.88 -22.24
CA ARG A 146 -2.12 5.90 -21.52
C ARG A 146 -2.89 4.71 -20.93
N TYR A 147 -4.22 4.75 -20.92
CA TYR A 147 -5.09 3.70 -20.38
C TYR A 147 -5.42 2.61 -21.40
N VAL A 148 -4.95 2.75 -22.65
CA VAL A 148 -5.15 1.78 -23.72
C VAL A 148 -3.80 1.38 -24.30
N ASN A 149 -3.48 0.08 -24.21
CA ASN A 149 -2.24 -0.46 -24.74
C ASN A 149 -2.36 -1.98 -24.99
N ASP A 150 -2.59 -2.38 -26.22
CA ASP A 150 -2.74 -3.79 -26.59
C ASP A 150 -1.49 -4.63 -26.30
N LYS A 151 -0.29 -4.03 -26.33
CA LYS A 151 0.99 -4.74 -26.04
C LYS A 151 1.17 -5.11 -24.58
N GLN A 152 0.43 -4.51 -23.66
CA GLN A 152 0.47 -4.80 -22.23
C GLN A 152 -0.64 -5.76 -21.78
N ILE A 153 -1.34 -6.36 -22.73
CA ILE A 153 -2.41 -7.33 -22.46
C ILE A 153 -1.96 -8.70 -22.98
N THR A 154 -1.95 -9.67 -22.08
CA THR A 154 -1.72 -11.07 -22.46
C THR A 154 -3.06 -11.75 -22.76
N ASP A 155 -3.82 -12.09 -21.73
CA ASP A 155 -5.10 -12.81 -21.88
C ASP A 155 -6.30 -11.92 -21.57
N HIS A 156 -6.17 -11.05 -20.55
CA HIS A 156 -7.26 -10.22 -20.04
C HIS A 156 -6.78 -8.78 -19.81
N TYR A 157 -7.65 -7.81 -20.11
CA TYR A 157 -7.43 -6.40 -19.76
C TYR A 157 -7.81 -6.12 -18.29
N ALA A 158 -7.62 -4.89 -17.86
CA ALA A 158 -7.85 -4.45 -16.49
C ALA A 158 -9.24 -4.75 -15.94
N ILE A 159 -9.36 -4.78 -14.62
CA ILE A 159 -10.65 -4.94 -13.91
C ILE A 159 -11.43 -3.64 -14.02
N ILE A 160 -12.56 -3.68 -14.73
CA ILE A 160 -13.47 -2.55 -14.90
C ILE A 160 -14.93 -2.99 -14.69
N PRO A 161 -15.84 -2.06 -14.37
CA PRO A 161 -17.26 -2.37 -14.36
C PRO A 161 -17.76 -2.61 -15.79
N THR A 162 -18.64 -3.59 -15.96
CA THR A 162 -19.22 -3.95 -17.26
C THR A 162 -20.42 -3.08 -17.65
N GLY A 163 -21.06 -2.44 -16.68
CA GLY A 163 -22.37 -1.80 -16.85
C GLY A 163 -23.55 -2.79 -16.88
N GLN A 164 -23.28 -4.08 -16.63
CA GLN A 164 -24.30 -5.13 -16.57
C GLN A 164 -24.49 -5.63 -15.13
N GLY A 165 -25.45 -6.55 -14.94
CA GLY A 165 -25.65 -7.20 -13.64
C GLY A 165 -26.18 -6.30 -12.51
N MET A 166 -26.67 -5.08 -12.82
CA MET A 166 -27.05 -4.08 -11.81
C MET A 166 -28.10 -4.56 -10.81
N SER A 167 -28.98 -5.49 -11.20
CA SER A 167 -29.97 -6.10 -10.30
C SER A 167 -29.35 -6.91 -9.18
N ALA A 168 -28.12 -7.42 -9.37
CA ALA A 168 -27.42 -8.18 -8.35
C ALA A 168 -26.85 -7.31 -7.21
N LEU A 169 -26.78 -5.99 -7.38
CA LEU A 169 -26.21 -5.08 -6.36
C LEU A 169 -26.97 -5.13 -5.03
N SER A 170 -28.30 -5.30 -5.06
CA SER A 170 -29.11 -5.36 -3.84
C SER A 170 -28.77 -6.57 -2.96
N GLY A 171 -28.35 -7.68 -3.57
CA GLY A 171 -27.98 -8.92 -2.88
C GLY A 171 -26.50 -9.00 -2.44
N LEU A 172 -25.68 -7.97 -2.70
CA LEU A 172 -24.29 -7.95 -2.28
C LEU A 172 -24.14 -7.60 -0.80
N SER A 173 -23.12 -8.19 -0.17
CA SER A 173 -22.66 -7.74 1.14
C SER A 173 -22.22 -6.28 1.09
N TRP A 174 -22.20 -5.61 2.25
CA TRP A 174 -21.66 -4.24 2.34
C TRP A 174 -20.22 -4.15 1.79
N THR A 175 -19.36 -5.11 2.17
CA THR A 175 -17.97 -5.15 1.72
C THR A 175 -17.88 -5.36 0.21
N SER A 176 -18.65 -6.29 -0.37
CA SER A 176 -18.68 -6.55 -1.82
C SER A 176 -19.13 -5.30 -2.59
N ARG A 177 -20.12 -4.59 -2.06
CA ARG A 177 -20.62 -3.33 -2.65
C ARG A 177 -19.56 -2.21 -2.56
N ALA A 178 -18.86 -2.11 -1.43
CA ALA A 178 -17.78 -1.14 -1.25
C ALA A 178 -16.60 -1.40 -2.19
N VAL A 179 -16.23 -2.66 -2.40
CA VAL A 179 -15.19 -3.05 -3.39
C VAL A 179 -15.64 -2.69 -4.81
N TYR A 180 -16.91 -2.95 -5.15
CA TYR A 180 -17.45 -2.55 -6.44
C TYR A 180 -17.39 -1.03 -6.65
N ASP A 181 -17.75 -0.22 -5.65
CA ASP A 181 -17.65 1.26 -5.72
C ASP A 181 -16.21 1.72 -5.95
N VAL A 182 -15.23 1.09 -5.31
CA VAL A 182 -13.80 1.38 -5.54
C VAL A 182 -13.40 1.11 -7.00
N ILE A 183 -13.85 -0.01 -7.58
CA ILE A 183 -13.59 -0.35 -8.99
C ILE A 183 -14.25 0.68 -9.92
N VAL A 184 -15.52 1.02 -9.67
CA VAL A 184 -16.27 2.01 -10.47
C VAL A 184 -15.56 3.38 -10.41
N ARG A 185 -15.20 3.87 -9.22
CA ARG A 185 -14.52 5.17 -9.08
C ARG A 185 -13.15 5.20 -9.76
N ARG A 186 -12.38 4.12 -9.67
CA ARG A 186 -11.09 4.01 -10.40
C ARG A 186 -11.32 4.06 -11.92
N PHE A 187 -12.32 3.36 -12.41
CA PHE A 187 -12.70 3.36 -13.82
C PHE A 187 -13.16 4.75 -14.28
N LEU A 188 -14.04 5.41 -13.56
CA LEU A 188 -14.54 6.73 -13.93
C LEU A 188 -13.43 7.80 -13.87
N SER A 189 -12.46 7.64 -12.99
CA SER A 189 -11.37 8.62 -12.82
C SER A 189 -10.53 8.84 -14.09
N ILE A 190 -10.38 7.82 -14.95
CA ILE A 190 -9.55 7.93 -16.16
C ILE A 190 -10.14 8.87 -17.23
N PHE A 191 -11.42 9.22 -17.11
CA PHE A 191 -12.10 10.16 -18.02
C PHE A 191 -12.02 11.60 -17.54
N TYR A 192 -11.43 11.85 -16.38
CA TYR A 192 -11.23 13.18 -15.82
C TYR A 192 -9.82 13.70 -16.09
N PRO A 193 -9.65 15.03 -16.13
CA PRO A 193 -8.32 15.62 -16.26
C PRO A 193 -7.43 15.30 -15.07
N ALA A 194 -6.13 15.50 -15.25
CA ALA A 194 -5.17 15.41 -14.16
C ALA A 194 -5.50 16.39 -13.03
N ALA A 195 -5.24 15.99 -11.78
CA ALA A 195 -5.20 16.92 -10.68
C ALA A 195 -3.99 17.86 -10.84
N VAL A 196 -4.20 19.16 -10.64
CA VAL A 196 -3.13 20.16 -10.74
C VAL A 196 -2.80 20.68 -9.36
N TYR A 197 -1.55 20.54 -8.97
CA TYR A 197 -1.00 21.09 -7.75
C TYR A 197 -0.12 22.28 -8.07
N GLN A 198 -0.21 23.31 -7.26
CA GLN A 198 0.77 24.38 -7.24
C GLN A 198 1.80 24.09 -6.15
N LYS A 199 3.06 23.97 -6.54
CA LYS A 199 4.20 23.81 -5.64
C LYS A 199 4.98 25.10 -5.60
N VAL A 200 5.20 25.63 -4.40
CA VAL A 200 6.04 26.80 -4.15
C VAL A 200 7.18 26.37 -3.24
N ALA A 201 8.41 26.52 -3.70
CA ALA A 201 9.60 26.31 -2.89
C ALA A 201 10.27 27.65 -2.62
N ILE A 202 10.55 27.95 -1.35
CA ILE A 202 11.14 29.21 -0.91
C ILE A 202 12.43 28.90 -0.19
N THR A 203 13.50 29.62 -0.54
CA THR A 203 14.74 29.62 0.23
C THR A 203 14.88 30.98 0.88
N THR A 204 14.93 31.02 2.20
CA THR A 204 15.17 32.23 3.00
C THR A 204 16.56 32.15 3.60
N LYS A 205 17.32 33.24 3.54
CA LYS A 205 18.62 33.36 4.19
C LYS A 205 18.51 34.23 5.43
N VAL A 206 19.12 33.77 6.51
CA VAL A 206 19.38 34.54 7.72
C VAL A 206 20.89 34.50 7.94
N LYS A 207 21.56 35.63 7.80
CA LYS A 207 23.03 35.69 7.61
C LYS A 207 23.42 34.78 6.43
N GLU A 208 24.41 33.91 6.60
CA GLU A 208 24.85 32.92 5.58
C GLU A 208 24.03 31.63 5.59
N GLU A 209 23.16 31.41 6.57
CA GLU A 209 22.40 30.18 6.74
C GLU A 209 21.10 30.16 5.90
N SER A 210 20.79 29.01 5.37
CA SER A 210 19.67 28.82 4.46
C SER A 210 18.54 27.98 5.08
N PHE A 211 17.32 28.51 4.95
CA PHE A 211 16.08 27.87 5.40
C PHE A 211 15.19 27.57 4.19
N PHE A 212 14.75 26.32 4.08
CA PHE A 212 13.96 25.81 2.97
C PHE A 212 12.53 25.58 3.42
N ALA A 213 11.58 26.07 2.65
CA ALA A 213 10.16 25.80 2.83
C ALA A 213 9.55 25.34 1.51
N SER A 214 8.72 24.32 1.54
CA SER A 214 8.01 23.83 0.36
C SER A 214 6.54 23.65 0.68
N PHE A 215 5.68 24.23 -0.16
CA PHE A 215 4.24 24.19 -0.03
C PHE A 215 3.64 23.59 -1.29
N LYS A 216 2.67 22.69 -1.12
CA LYS A 216 1.97 22.04 -2.22
C LYS A 216 0.47 22.14 -1.97
N VAL A 217 -0.24 22.88 -2.82
CA VAL A 217 -1.68 23.12 -2.71
C VAL A 217 -2.39 22.58 -3.95
N LEU A 218 -3.52 21.92 -3.75
CA LEU A 218 -4.39 21.45 -4.83
C LEU A 218 -5.10 22.65 -5.47
N ALA A 219 -4.75 22.97 -6.72
CA ALA A 219 -5.35 24.08 -7.47
C ALA A 219 -6.58 23.61 -8.26
N GLU A 220 -6.48 22.46 -8.92
CA GLU A 220 -7.57 21.87 -9.70
C GLU A 220 -7.72 20.40 -9.29
N PRO A 221 -8.87 19.98 -8.75
CA PRO A 221 -9.03 18.62 -8.25
C PRO A 221 -9.01 17.54 -9.34
N GLY A 222 -9.42 17.88 -10.58
CA GLY A 222 -9.45 16.92 -11.67
C GLY A 222 -10.14 15.60 -11.26
N TYR A 223 -9.49 14.46 -11.51
CA TYR A 223 -10.01 13.14 -11.17
C TYR A 223 -10.22 12.89 -9.68
N LEU A 224 -9.63 13.70 -8.80
CA LEU A 224 -9.83 13.57 -7.35
C LEU A 224 -11.27 13.85 -6.93
N LYS A 225 -12.06 14.57 -7.76
CA LYS A 225 -13.50 14.69 -7.56
C LYS A 225 -14.20 13.33 -7.47
N VAL A 226 -13.74 12.36 -8.28
CA VAL A 226 -14.32 11.01 -8.35
C VAL A 226 -13.83 10.10 -7.23
N VAL A 227 -12.52 10.12 -6.94
CA VAL A 227 -11.91 9.16 -6.00
C VAL A 227 -11.77 9.70 -4.58
N GLY A 228 -11.98 10.99 -4.37
CA GLY A 228 -11.78 11.72 -3.13
C GLY A 228 -10.35 12.28 -3.01
N VAL A 229 -10.22 13.38 -2.27
CA VAL A 229 -8.92 13.98 -1.97
C VAL A 229 -8.25 13.16 -0.84
N PRO A 230 -7.00 12.73 -1.00
CA PRO A 230 -6.29 12.06 0.07
C PRO A 230 -6.20 12.96 1.32
N GLY A 231 -6.63 12.45 2.47
CA GLY A 231 -6.57 13.19 3.74
C GLY A 231 -7.86 13.92 4.16
N GLU A 232 -8.83 14.12 3.27
CA GLU A 232 -10.14 14.65 3.67
C GLU A 232 -10.93 13.60 4.45
N LYS A 233 -11.27 13.93 5.72
CA LYS A 233 -12.33 13.23 6.45
C LYS A 233 -13.65 13.62 5.78
N LYS A 234 -14.40 12.63 5.25
CA LYS A 234 -15.76 12.89 4.79
C LYS A 234 -16.57 13.44 5.96
N GLY A 235 -16.85 14.73 5.93
CA GLY A 235 -17.91 15.32 6.70
C GLY A 235 -19.23 14.68 6.27
N GLU A 236 -20.03 14.30 7.23
CA GLU A 236 -21.35 13.71 7.04
C GLU A 236 -22.20 14.66 6.19
N SER A 237 -22.55 14.22 4.99
CA SER A 237 -23.71 14.76 4.29
C SER A 237 -24.50 13.60 3.69
N GLY A 238 -25.58 13.25 4.40
CA GLY A 238 -26.85 12.75 3.88
C GLY A 238 -26.96 11.31 3.45
N SER A 239 -27.35 10.42 4.27
CA SER A 239 -28.71 9.91 4.49
C SER A 239 -28.72 8.70 5.40
N ALA A 240 -29.72 8.65 6.26
CA ALA A 240 -29.91 7.74 7.36
C ALA A 240 -30.10 6.29 6.95
N ALA A 241 -29.49 5.39 7.72
CA ALA A 241 -30.15 4.31 8.44
C ALA A 241 -29.10 3.51 9.23
N GLY A 242 -29.20 3.58 10.54
CA GLY A 242 -28.90 2.58 11.56
C GLY A 242 -27.59 1.81 11.49
N ALA A 243 -26.64 2.12 12.36
CA ALA A 243 -25.91 1.13 13.15
C ALA A 243 -24.95 1.82 14.12
N GLU A 244 -25.01 1.31 15.32
CA GLU A 244 -24.32 1.69 16.54
C GLU A 244 -22.80 1.82 16.43
N ASP A 245 -22.35 2.86 17.10
CA ASP A 245 -21.11 3.06 17.86
C ASP A 245 -19.98 2.01 17.72
N ARG A 246 -18.88 2.37 17.05
CA ARG A 246 -17.53 1.92 17.38
C ARG A 246 -16.48 2.96 17.00
N ASN A 247 -16.11 3.73 17.99
CA ASN A 247 -14.95 4.59 18.07
C ASN A 247 -13.65 3.82 17.72
N VAL A 248 -13.02 4.10 16.59
CA VAL A 248 -11.63 3.70 16.30
C VAL A 248 -10.94 4.86 15.64
N SER A 249 -10.22 5.60 16.46
CA SER A 249 -9.16 6.52 16.06
C SER A 249 -8.05 5.72 15.35
N GLY A 250 -7.87 5.94 14.07
CA GLY A 250 -6.81 5.36 13.24
C GLY A 250 -6.30 6.37 12.24
N SER A 251 -5.19 7.00 12.57
CA SER A 251 -4.39 7.84 11.69
C SER A 251 -4.06 7.08 10.39
N VAL A 252 -4.55 7.56 9.25
CA VAL A 252 -4.25 7.01 7.92
C VAL A 252 -3.20 7.87 7.26
N THR A 253 -1.94 7.47 7.38
CA THR A 253 -0.87 8.01 6.54
C THR A 253 -0.97 7.42 5.14
N SER A 254 -1.18 8.26 4.15
CA SER A 254 -1.21 7.92 2.73
C SER A 254 0.17 7.50 2.24
N ALA A 255 0.30 6.24 1.83
CA ALA A 255 1.46 5.77 1.09
C ALA A 255 1.24 6.05 -0.40
N GLU A 256 2.17 6.78 -0.99
CA GLU A 256 2.23 7.03 -2.43
C GLU A 256 2.48 5.73 -3.18
N THR A 257 1.62 5.43 -4.17
CA THR A 257 1.90 4.43 -5.18
C THR A 257 2.80 5.07 -6.24
N GLY A 258 4.09 4.78 -6.17
CA GLY A 258 5.04 5.17 -7.21
C GLY A 258 4.76 4.42 -8.49
N ASP A 259 4.48 5.16 -9.56
CA ASP A 259 4.71 4.73 -10.93
C ASP A 259 6.23 4.83 -11.16
N GLY A 260 6.84 3.70 -11.57
CA GLY A 260 8.28 3.62 -11.69
C GLY A 260 8.85 4.56 -12.75
N SER A 261 9.37 5.65 -12.31
CA SER A 261 10.52 6.33 -12.89
C SER A 261 11.28 6.96 -11.74
N GLY A 262 12.55 6.55 -11.60
CA GLY A 262 13.39 6.95 -10.49
C GLY A 262 13.47 8.46 -10.34
N ASP A 263 13.18 8.91 -9.15
CA ASP A 263 13.85 10.08 -8.59
C ASP A 263 13.83 9.94 -7.06
N ASN A 264 15.02 9.75 -6.51
CA ASN A 264 15.27 9.82 -5.09
C ASN A 264 15.12 11.27 -4.64
N ASN A 265 14.11 11.60 -3.85
CA ASN A 265 14.30 12.68 -2.89
C ASN A 265 13.37 12.58 -1.68
N SER A 266 14.02 12.49 -0.54
CA SER A 266 13.76 12.97 0.82
C SER A 266 12.30 13.15 1.28
N GLY A 267 12.07 12.48 2.42
CA GLY A 267 10.94 12.57 3.31
C GLY A 267 10.31 13.94 3.51
N ASP A 268 9.00 13.94 3.33
CA ASP A 268 8.13 14.98 3.87
C ASP A 268 7.23 14.34 4.94
N ASN A 269 7.60 14.59 6.21
CA ASN A 269 6.73 14.37 7.35
C ASN A 269 5.99 15.69 7.61
N GLY A 270 4.96 15.96 6.81
CA GLY A 270 4.01 17.04 7.06
C GLY A 270 2.82 16.50 7.84
N ASP A 271 2.86 16.68 9.16
CA ASP A 271 1.68 16.65 10.03
C ASP A 271 0.84 17.89 9.68
N GLY A 272 -0.25 17.71 8.95
CA GLY A 272 -1.02 18.83 8.41
C GLY A 272 -2.51 18.53 8.39
N ASN A 273 -3.15 18.71 9.53
CA ASN A 273 -4.60 18.85 9.62
C ASN A 273 -4.90 20.34 9.76
N GLU A 274 -4.83 21.10 8.65
CA GLU A 274 -5.32 22.47 8.58
C GLU A 274 -6.52 22.52 7.62
N ASP A 275 -7.58 23.21 8.05
CA ASP A 275 -8.81 23.44 7.30
C ASP A 275 -8.50 23.99 5.89
N MET A 276 -9.15 23.46 4.84
CA MET A 276 -8.91 23.86 3.44
C MET A 276 -9.07 25.38 3.21
N ALA A 277 -9.92 26.06 3.95
CA ALA A 277 -10.09 27.49 3.85
C ALA A 277 -8.89 28.29 4.41
N SER A 278 -8.26 27.80 5.48
CA SER A 278 -7.03 28.39 6.03
C SER A 278 -5.83 28.16 5.12
N SER A 279 -5.77 27.02 4.44
CA SER A 279 -4.69 26.69 3.51
C SER A 279 -4.74 27.54 2.24
N GLN A 280 -5.91 27.90 1.73
CA GLN A 280 -6.06 28.75 0.54
C GLN A 280 -5.61 30.21 0.82
N ALA A 281 -6.08 30.81 1.93
CA ALA A 281 -5.68 32.16 2.34
C ALA A 281 -4.16 32.24 2.63
N PHE A 282 -3.62 31.21 3.27
CA PHE A 282 -2.18 31.09 3.51
C PHE A 282 -1.40 30.99 2.19
N PHE A 283 -1.91 30.22 1.24
CA PHE A 283 -1.28 30.06 -0.07
C PHE A 283 -1.28 31.34 -0.89
N GLU A 284 -2.34 32.16 -0.83
CA GLU A 284 -2.40 33.47 -1.48
C GLU A 284 -1.32 34.42 -0.90
N LYS A 285 -1.11 34.42 0.41
CA LYS A 285 -0.02 35.15 1.05
C LYS A 285 1.35 34.68 0.56
N ILE A 286 1.57 33.37 0.44
CA ILE A 286 2.83 32.83 -0.10
C ILE A 286 3.03 33.22 -1.56
N GLN A 287 1.96 33.29 -2.34
CA GLN A 287 2.04 33.73 -3.74
C GLN A 287 2.45 35.20 -3.91
N SER A 288 2.15 36.05 -2.94
CA SER A 288 2.55 37.46 -2.97
C SER A 288 4.03 37.69 -2.67
N LEU A 289 4.72 36.68 -2.10
CA LEU A 289 6.14 36.78 -1.78
C LEU A 289 7.00 36.90 -3.06
N LYS A 290 8.06 37.70 -2.99
CA LYS A 290 9.01 37.94 -4.09
C LYS A 290 10.44 37.75 -3.61
N LYS A 291 11.34 37.36 -4.51
CA LYS A 291 12.78 37.33 -4.25
C LYS A 291 13.27 38.70 -3.79
N GLY A 292 14.11 38.72 -2.78
CA GLY A 292 14.69 39.93 -2.18
C GLY A 292 13.85 40.54 -1.04
N MET A 293 12.59 40.09 -0.83
CA MET A 293 11.80 40.55 0.30
C MET A 293 12.41 40.12 1.63
N THR A 294 12.36 41.02 2.62
CA THR A 294 12.79 40.74 4.00
C THR A 294 11.58 40.34 4.82
N LEU A 295 11.70 39.27 5.57
CA LEU A 295 10.67 38.75 6.47
C LEU A 295 11.15 38.81 7.92
N PRO A 296 10.33 39.24 8.87
CA PRO A 296 10.67 39.13 10.29
C PRO A 296 10.63 37.63 10.69
N ILE A 297 11.63 37.17 11.42
CA ILE A 297 11.68 35.83 11.99
C ILE A 297 11.13 35.89 13.41
N GLN A 298 9.98 35.30 13.65
CA GLN A 298 9.30 35.33 14.94
C GLN A 298 9.93 34.41 15.98
N GLY A 299 10.58 33.32 15.54
CA GLY A 299 11.25 32.39 16.42
C GLY A 299 11.92 31.26 15.63
N MET A 300 12.84 30.60 16.31
CA MET A 300 13.51 29.40 15.84
C MET A 300 13.39 28.31 16.90
N GLU A 301 13.11 27.09 16.50
CA GLU A 301 12.97 25.95 17.39
C GLU A 301 13.74 24.74 16.88
N ILE A 302 14.20 23.90 17.80
CA ILE A 302 14.83 22.63 17.48
C ILE A 302 13.74 21.55 17.43
N LYS A 303 13.52 20.97 16.26
CA LYS A 303 12.64 19.82 16.09
C LYS A 303 13.44 18.54 16.29
N GLU A 304 13.19 17.86 17.40
CA GLU A 304 13.80 16.56 17.65
C GLU A 304 13.07 15.48 16.86
N GLY A 305 13.83 14.56 16.27
CA GLY A 305 13.31 13.44 15.52
C GLY A 305 14.11 12.16 15.80
N LYS A 306 13.46 11.03 15.62
CA LYS A 306 14.12 9.71 15.66
C LYS A 306 14.03 9.08 14.27
N THR A 307 15.15 8.50 13.84
CA THR A 307 15.13 7.65 12.65
C THR A 307 14.23 6.45 12.89
N SER A 308 13.46 6.09 11.89
CA SER A 308 12.64 4.90 11.94
C SER A 308 13.05 3.92 10.84
N PRO A 309 12.96 2.60 11.09
CA PRO A 309 13.18 1.62 10.04
C PRO A 309 12.11 1.76 8.96
N PRO A 310 12.34 1.18 7.75
CA PRO A 310 11.31 1.09 6.73
C PRO A 310 10.01 0.51 7.26
N LYS A 311 8.89 0.98 6.74
CA LYS A 311 7.55 0.48 7.14
C LYS A 311 7.43 -1.01 6.83
N ARG A 312 6.86 -1.78 7.77
CA ARG A 312 6.57 -3.20 7.54
C ARG A 312 5.54 -3.36 6.43
N TYR A 313 5.63 -4.45 5.69
CA TYR A 313 4.61 -4.80 4.70
C TYR A 313 3.26 -5.07 5.39
N ASN A 314 2.19 -4.63 4.76
CA ASN A 314 0.86 -5.19 4.97
C ASN A 314 0.58 -6.27 3.91
N SER A 315 -0.49 -7.03 4.08
CA SER A 315 -0.82 -8.13 3.17
C SER A 315 -0.94 -7.69 1.71
N GLY A 316 -1.51 -6.50 1.45
CA GLY A 316 -1.64 -5.95 0.10
C GLY A 316 -0.32 -5.45 -0.48
N SER A 317 0.48 -4.70 0.30
CA SER A 317 1.78 -4.22 -0.17
C SER A 317 2.80 -5.35 -0.39
N LEU A 318 2.65 -6.48 0.32
CA LEU A 318 3.47 -7.67 0.08
C LEU A 318 3.11 -8.34 -1.26
N ILE A 319 1.83 -8.38 -1.65
CA ILE A 319 1.40 -8.82 -2.98
C ILE A 319 2.04 -7.95 -4.07
N LEU A 320 2.03 -6.62 -3.90
CA LEU A 320 2.68 -5.71 -4.85
C LEU A 320 4.19 -5.90 -4.90
N ALA A 321 4.84 -6.16 -3.76
CA ALA A 321 6.27 -6.48 -3.74
C ALA A 321 6.59 -7.78 -4.49
N MET A 322 5.72 -8.80 -4.39
CA MET A 322 5.86 -10.03 -5.19
C MET A 322 5.68 -9.76 -6.69
N GLU A 323 4.70 -8.95 -7.07
CA GLU A 323 4.48 -8.55 -8.46
C GLU A 323 5.67 -7.78 -9.04
N ASN A 324 6.26 -6.90 -8.24
CA ASN A 324 7.38 -6.05 -8.63
C ASN A 324 8.76 -6.60 -8.19
N ALA A 325 8.86 -7.90 -7.93
CA ALA A 325 10.09 -8.52 -7.43
C ALA A 325 11.30 -8.33 -8.38
N GLY A 326 11.07 -8.12 -9.65
CA GLY A 326 12.10 -7.79 -10.63
C GLY A 326 12.89 -6.52 -10.30
N GLN A 327 12.34 -5.59 -9.54
CA GLN A 327 13.08 -4.38 -9.11
C GLN A 327 14.27 -4.69 -8.18
N LEU A 328 14.30 -5.89 -7.58
CA LEU A 328 15.39 -6.36 -6.72
C LEU A 328 16.52 -7.05 -7.51
N ILE A 329 16.37 -7.23 -8.82
CA ILE A 329 17.31 -7.90 -9.71
C ILE A 329 18.21 -6.84 -10.34
N GLU A 330 19.54 -7.00 -10.21
CA GLU A 330 20.53 -6.08 -10.78
C GLU A 330 20.72 -6.33 -12.28
N ASP A 331 20.67 -7.59 -12.73
CA ASP A 331 20.78 -7.99 -14.14
C ASP A 331 19.56 -7.50 -14.94
N GLU A 332 19.80 -6.66 -15.95
CA GLU A 332 18.74 -6.05 -16.76
C GLU A 332 17.94 -7.05 -17.59
N GLU A 333 18.60 -8.11 -18.09
CA GLU A 333 17.94 -9.13 -18.91
C GLU A 333 17.01 -10.00 -18.06
N LEU A 334 17.49 -10.46 -16.90
CA LEU A 334 16.67 -11.20 -15.94
C LEU A 334 15.58 -10.33 -15.33
N ARG A 335 15.86 -9.04 -15.12
CA ARG A 335 14.85 -8.07 -14.68
C ARG A 335 13.75 -7.91 -15.72
N ALA A 336 14.09 -7.82 -17.00
CA ALA A 336 13.12 -7.71 -18.08
C ALA A 336 12.24 -8.96 -18.17
N GLN A 337 12.81 -10.15 -17.96
CA GLN A 337 12.07 -11.42 -17.96
C GLN A 337 11.01 -11.48 -16.84
N ILE A 338 11.34 -11.02 -15.63
CA ILE A 338 10.42 -11.03 -14.48
C ILE A 338 9.51 -9.80 -14.40
N LYS A 339 9.79 -8.74 -15.18
CA LYS A 339 9.07 -7.46 -15.12
C LYS A 339 7.55 -7.60 -15.36
N GLY A 340 7.13 -8.61 -16.08
CA GLY A 340 5.72 -8.85 -16.39
C GLY A 340 5.04 -9.88 -15.49
N SER A 341 5.79 -10.77 -14.84
CA SER A 341 5.25 -11.91 -14.08
C SER A 341 5.49 -11.82 -12.57
N GLY A 342 6.63 -11.27 -12.12
CA GLY A 342 7.01 -11.21 -10.72
C GLY A 342 7.21 -12.59 -10.08
N ILE A 343 7.06 -12.69 -8.75
CA ILE A 343 7.02 -13.96 -8.01
C ILE A 343 5.57 -14.43 -7.92
N GLY A 344 5.29 -15.59 -8.48
CA GLY A 344 3.95 -16.13 -8.64
C GLY A 344 3.12 -15.32 -9.66
N THR A 345 1.95 -15.82 -9.99
CA THR A 345 0.99 -15.17 -10.88
C THR A 345 -0.07 -14.43 -10.09
N SER A 346 -0.87 -13.58 -10.74
CA SER A 346 -2.05 -12.95 -10.14
C SER A 346 -2.97 -13.96 -9.43
N ALA A 347 -3.10 -15.16 -9.99
CA ALA A 347 -3.91 -16.23 -9.43
C ALA A 347 -3.29 -16.88 -8.17
N THR A 348 -1.98 -16.93 -8.05
CA THR A 348 -1.27 -17.74 -7.04
C THR A 348 -0.70 -16.94 -5.88
N ARG A 349 -0.40 -15.65 -6.03
CA ARG A 349 0.22 -14.82 -4.98
C ARG A 349 -0.57 -14.83 -3.66
N GLY A 350 -1.90 -14.71 -3.73
CA GLY A 350 -2.76 -14.78 -2.55
C GLY A 350 -2.69 -16.13 -1.82
N GLU A 351 -2.69 -17.23 -2.57
CA GLU A 351 -2.56 -18.58 -2.00
C GLU A 351 -1.17 -18.85 -1.44
N ILE A 352 -0.11 -18.31 -2.04
CA ILE A 352 1.25 -18.38 -1.47
C ILE A 352 1.27 -17.73 -0.08
N LEU A 353 0.77 -16.49 0.05
CA LEU A 353 0.70 -15.82 1.35
C LEU A 353 -0.14 -16.59 2.36
N LYS A 354 -1.29 -17.12 1.94
CA LYS A 354 -2.16 -17.95 2.78
C LYS A 354 -1.44 -19.20 3.29
N LYS A 355 -0.65 -19.88 2.46
CA LYS A 355 0.20 -21.01 2.86
C LYS A 355 1.24 -20.58 3.91
N LEU A 356 1.92 -19.44 3.71
CA LEU A 356 2.90 -18.93 4.67
C LEU A 356 2.28 -18.61 6.03
N PHE A 357 1.06 -18.06 6.06
CA PHE A 357 0.31 -17.83 7.30
C PHE A 357 -0.16 -19.13 7.97
N ASN A 358 -0.68 -20.08 7.18
CA ASN A 358 -1.15 -21.37 7.68
C ASN A 358 0.01 -22.20 8.26
N ASN A 359 1.17 -22.18 7.61
CA ASN A 359 2.40 -22.83 8.08
C ASN A 359 3.05 -22.08 9.24
N LYS A 360 2.48 -20.93 9.64
CA LYS A 360 3.02 -20.09 10.72
C LYS A 360 4.44 -19.59 10.46
N TYR A 361 4.83 -19.42 9.22
CA TYR A 361 6.08 -18.74 8.87
C TYR A 361 5.92 -17.22 8.97
N LEU A 362 4.74 -16.73 8.63
CA LEU A 362 4.35 -15.34 8.79
C LEU A 362 3.15 -15.21 9.74
N ALA A 363 3.09 -14.10 10.46
CA ALA A 363 1.96 -13.69 11.28
C ALA A 363 1.28 -12.47 10.65
N LEU A 364 -0.05 -12.44 10.71
CA LEU A 364 -0.87 -11.34 10.21
C LEU A 364 -1.65 -10.70 11.36
N ASN A 365 -1.46 -9.41 11.54
CA ASN A 365 -2.34 -8.63 12.41
C ASN A 365 -3.64 -8.31 11.65
N LYS A 366 -4.75 -8.94 12.05
CA LYS A 366 -6.05 -8.80 11.38
C LYS A 366 -6.60 -7.36 11.35
N LYS A 367 -6.28 -6.52 12.37
CA LYS A 367 -6.77 -5.13 12.44
C LYS A 367 -5.99 -4.19 11.52
N THR A 368 -4.67 -4.32 11.49
CA THR A 368 -3.77 -3.43 10.73
C THR A 368 -3.36 -4.01 9.39
N GLN A 369 -3.59 -5.31 9.18
CA GLN A 369 -3.08 -6.10 8.04
C GLN A 369 -1.54 -6.14 7.96
N ILE A 370 -0.83 -5.74 9.01
CA ILE A 370 0.63 -5.80 9.05
C ILE A 370 1.09 -7.25 9.13
N VAL A 371 2.06 -7.57 8.30
CA VAL A 371 2.72 -8.87 8.21
C VAL A 371 4.05 -8.80 8.96
N THR A 372 4.33 -9.81 9.78
CA THR A 372 5.59 -9.98 10.49
C THR A 372 6.06 -11.43 10.36
N PRO A 373 7.37 -11.70 10.36
CA PRO A 373 7.86 -13.06 10.50
C PRO A 373 7.45 -13.61 11.87
N THR A 374 7.35 -14.92 11.98
CA THR A 374 7.32 -15.64 13.27
C THR A 374 8.71 -16.17 13.58
N MET A 375 8.93 -16.63 14.80
CA MET A 375 10.18 -17.30 15.14
C MET A 375 10.44 -18.52 14.23
N LEU A 376 9.39 -19.30 13.92
CA LEU A 376 9.51 -20.43 13.00
C LEU A 376 9.87 -19.94 11.58
N GLY A 377 9.29 -18.84 11.13
CA GLY A 377 9.57 -18.25 9.81
C GLY A 377 11.02 -17.81 9.69
N GLU A 378 11.56 -17.12 10.70
CA GLU A 378 12.97 -16.73 10.70
C GLU A 378 13.91 -17.95 10.72
N MET A 379 13.57 -18.97 11.52
CA MET A 379 14.35 -20.20 11.53
C MET A 379 14.34 -20.94 10.18
N ILE A 380 13.21 -20.99 9.49
CA ILE A 380 13.14 -21.56 8.14
C ILE A 380 13.97 -20.74 7.15
N TYR A 381 13.92 -19.40 7.24
CA TYR A 381 14.79 -18.54 6.44
C TYR A 381 16.27 -18.86 6.68
N ASP A 382 16.72 -18.90 7.95
CA ASP A 382 18.09 -19.22 8.31
C ASP A 382 18.52 -20.62 7.82
N VAL A 383 17.62 -21.60 7.91
CA VAL A 383 17.89 -22.97 7.37
C VAL A 383 18.13 -22.91 5.87
N VAL A 384 17.28 -22.19 5.12
CA VAL A 384 17.44 -22.07 3.66
C VAL A 384 18.70 -21.28 3.31
N ASP A 385 18.97 -20.18 4.02
CA ASP A 385 20.17 -19.35 3.80
C ASP A 385 21.48 -20.14 4.01
N HIS A 386 21.52 -21.02 5.00
CA HIS A 386 22.69 -21.85 5.33
C HIS A 386 22.72 -23.22 4.60
N SER A 387 21.73 -23.51 3.76
CA SER A 387 21.68 -24.75 2.99
C SER A 387 21.59 -24.51 1.48
N VAL A 388 20.55 -23.86 1.00
CA VAL A 388 20.32 -23.62 -0.44
C VAL A 388 20.00 -22.13 -0.63
N ARG A 389 20.95 -21.25 -0.33
CA ARG A 389 20.80 -19.80 -0.38
C ARG A 389 20.26 -19.29 -1.72
N SER A 390 20.57 -19.97 -2.81
CA SER A 390 20.07 -19.59 -4.15
C SER A 390 18.54 -19.57 -4.26
N LEU A 391 17.82 -20.32 -3.41
CA LEU A 391 16.35 -20.28 -3.36
C LEU A 391 15.79 -18.96 -2.79
N LEU A 392 16.62 -18.15 -2.12
CA LEU A 392 16.27 -16.83 -1.60
C LEU A 392 16.53 -15.69 -2.62
N ASN A 393 17.14 -16.04 -3.78
CA ASN A 393 17.45 -15.07 -4.82
C ASN A 393 16.36 -15.06 -5.91
N PRO A 394 15.70 -13.92 -6.18
CA PRO A 394 14.71 -13.81 -7.25
C PRO A 394 15.30 -14.05 -8.65
N GLU A 395 16.61 -13.86 -8.85
CA GLU A 395 17.29 -14.16 -10.12
C GLU A 395 17.19 -15.63 -10.50
N LEU A 396 17.20 -16.54 -9.53
CA LEU A 396 17.00 -17.96 -9.80
C LEU A 396 15.63 -18.21 -10.44
N THR A 397 14.57 -17.60 -9.88
CA THR A 397 13.24 -17.70 -10.47
C THR A 397 13.21 -17.10 -11.87
N ALA A 398 13.81 -15.93 -12.08
CA ALA A 398 13.89 -15.28 -13.37
C ALA A 398 14.61 -16.16 -14.42
N SER A 399 15.70 -16.81 -14.04
CA SER A 399 16.45 -17.68 -14.95
C SER A 399 15.67 -18.93 -15.36
N TRP A 400 14.87 -19.51 -14.46
CA TRP A 400 13.99 -20.64 -14.79
C TRP A 400 12.82 -20.22 -15.68
N GLU A 401 12.20 -19.05 -15.42
CA GLU A 401 11.16 -18.48 -16.29
C GLU A 401 11.69 -18.18 -17.70
N LYS A 402 12.92 -17.66 -17.80
CA LYS A 402 13.61 -17.45 -19.08
C LYS A 402 13.83 -18.79 -19.82
N GLY A 403 14.20 -19.83 -19.09
CA GLY A 403 14.32 -21.18 -19.65
C GLY A 403 13.00 -21.71 -20.24
N LEU A 404 11.85 -21.43 -19.58
CA LEU A 404 10.54 -21.78 -20.14
C LEU A 404 10.22 -20.97 -21.41
N THR A 405 10.64 -19.71 -21.49
CA THR A 405 10.50 -18.93 -22.73
C THR A 405 11.28 -19.56 -23.86
N TYR A 406 12.53 -20.01 -23.62
CA TYR A 406 13.32 -20.73 -24.63
C TYR A 406 12.67 -22.04 -25.10
N VAL A 407 11.97 -22.75 -24.20
CA VAL A 407 11.19 -23.94 -24.62
C VAL A 407 10.00 -23.53 -25.49
N ALA A 408 9.30 -22.47 -25.15
CA ALA A 408 8.16 -21.98 -25.93
C ALA A 408 8.56 -21.48 -27.32
N ASP A 409 9.73 -20.84 -27.43
CA ASP A 409 10.28 -20.32 -28.68
C ASP A 409 10.94 -21.42 -29.54
N GLY A 410 11.15 -22.61 -28.97
CA GLY A 410 11.79 -23.74 -29.63
C GLY A 410 13.32 -23.70 -29.64
N ASP A 411 13.94 -22.81 -28.87
CA ASP A 411 15.39 -22.68 -28.75
C ASP A 411 16.01 -23.84 -28.00
N ILE A 412 15.30 -24.44 -27.06
CA ILE A 412 15.65 -25.65 -26.32
C ILE A 412 14.45 -26.60 -26.27
N THR A 413 14.72 -27.89 -26.08
CA THR A 413 13.66 -28.89 -25.91
C THR A 413 13.14 -28.91 -24.46
N SER A 414 11.91 -29.39 -24.27
CA SER A 414 11.36 -29.63 -22.92
C SER A 414 12.21 -30.64 -22.13
N ASP A 415 12.76 -31.66 -22.81
CA ASP A 415 13.61 -32.68 -22.16
C ASP A 415 14.93 -32.07 -21.68
N GLU A 416 15.53 -31.19 -22.47
CA GLU A 416 16.75 -30.48 -22.07
C GLU A 416 16.49 -29.58 -20.85
N TYR A 417 15.36 -28.84 -20.83
CA TYR A 417 14.96 -28.05 -19.70
C TYR A 417 14.76 -28.91 -18.44
N MET A 418 14.02 -30.02 -18.56
CA MET A 418 13.76 -30.93 -17.44
C MET A 418 15.04 -31.59 -16.94
N MET A 419 15.97 -31.94 -17.81
CA MET A 419 17.28 -32.51 -17.43
C MET A 419 18.10 -31.47 -16.62
N LYS A 420 18.08 -30.17 -17.02
CA LYS A 420 18.74 -29.11 -16.27
C LYS A 420 18.11 -28.92 -14.89
N LEU A 421 16.77 -28.95 -14.80
CA LEU A 421 16.03 -28.83 -13.54
C LEU A 421 16.33 -30.02 -12.61
N ASP A 422 16.27 -31.24 -13.12
CA ASP A 422 16.56 -32.45 -12.34
C ASP A 422 18.01 -32.46 -11.81
N ARG A 423 18.98 -32.07 -12.63
CA ARG A 423 20.38 -31.92 -12.21
C ARG A 423 20.52 -30.87 -11.12
N PHE A 424 19.82 -29.72 -11.23
CA PHE A 424 19.82 -28.68 -10.21
C PHE A 424 19.26 -29.20 -8.89
N VAL A 425 18.09 -29.84 -8.91
CA VAL A 425 17.43 -30.37 -7.70
C VAL A 425 18.30 -31.45 -7.05
N SER A 426 18.79 -32.39 -7.82
CA SER A 426 19.65 -33.50 -7.35
C SER A 426 20.93 -32.97 -6.70
N SER A 427 21.64 -32.06 -7.38
CA SER A 427 22.88 -31.45 -6.86
C SER A 427 22.64 -30.70 -5.56
N ARG A 428 21.54 -29.93 -5.45
CA ARG A 428 21.22 -29.19 -4.21
C ARG A 428 20.82 -30.15 -3.09
N THR A 429 20.07 -31.21 -3.40
CA THR A 429 19.66 -32.23 -2.42
C THR A 429 20.88 -32.96 -1.84
N GLU A 430 21.80 -33.40 -2.68
CA GLU A 430 23.05 -34.06 -2.22
C GLU A 430 23.93 -33.07 -1.42
N GLY A 431 24.01 -31.80 -1.85
CA GLY A 431 24.70 -30.77 -1.10
C GLY A 431 24.16 -30.60 0.32
N VAL A 432 22.84 -30.58 0.47
CA VAL A 432 22.17 -30.43 1.80
C VAL A 432 22.44 -31.65 2.69
N LYS A 433 22.41 -32.87 2.13
CA LYS A 433 22.73 -34.10 2.89
C LYS A 433 24.15 -34.11 3.46
N GLY A 434 25.09 -33.44 2.79
CA GLY A 434 26.48 -33.34 3.23
C GLY A 434 26.74 -32.21 4.24
N LEU A 435 25.74 -31.38 4.60
CA LEU A 435 25.94 -30.24 5.48
C LEU A 435 26.10 -30.67 6.96
N ASN A 436 27.02 -30.02 7.65
CA ASN A 436 27.22 -30.11 9.09
C ASN A 436 27.20 -28.70 9.68
N ASN A 437 26.03 -28.04 9.61
CA ASN A 437 25.83 -26.63 9.97
C ASN A 437 24.98 -26.40 11.22
N GLN A 438 24.77 -27.46 12.04
CA GLN A 438 23.91 -27.36 13.26
C GLN A 438 24.39 -26.27 14.23
N TYR A 439 25.71 -26.06 14.35
CA TYR A 439 26.25 -25.03 15.20
C TYR A 439 25.85 -23.61 14.71
N GLN A 440 25.95 -23.37 13.41
CA GLN A 440 25.55 -22.10 12.80
C GLN A 440 24.06 -21.83 12.96
N LEU A 441 23.23 -22.84 12.70
CA LEU A 441 21.77 -22.75 12.90
C LEU A 441 21.41 -22.54 14.37
N ARG A 442 22.16 -23.12 15.32
CA ARG A 442 21.97 -22.84 16.75
C ARG A 442 22.32 -21.42 17.11
N ALA A 443 23.40 -20.86 16.57
CA ALA A 443 23.77 -19.44 16.77
C ALA A 443 22.68 -18.50 16.20
N CYS A 444 22.10 -18.80 15.03
CA CYS A 444 20.98 -18.06 14.47
C CYS A 444 19.76 -18.10 15.41
N TYR A 445 19.41 -19.29 15.92
CA TYR A 445 18.32 -19.43 16.87
C TYR A 445 18.54 -18.59 18.14
N ASP A 446 19.73 -18.68 18.75
CA ASP A 446 20.04 -17.98 20.00
C ASP A 446 20.02 -16.45 19.81
N ARG A 447 20.35 -15.94 18.61
CA ARG A 447 20.24 -14.53 18.24
C ARG A 447 18.78 -14.08 18.11
N VAL A 448 17.90 -14.89 17.55
CA VAL A 448 16.52 -14.53 17.22
C VAL A 448 15.58 -14.76 18.42
N ALA A 449 15.79 -15.83 19.19
CA ALA A 449 14.90 -16.26 20.28
C ALA A 449 14.55 -15.17 21.31
N PRO A 450 15.46 -14.25 21.71
CA PRO A 450 15.14 -13.18 22.66
C PRO A 450 14.00 -12.27 22.21
N PHE A 451 13.87 -12.01 20.91
CA PHE A 451 12.82 -11.14 20.36
C PHE A 451 11.41 -11.75 20.41
N TYR A 452 11.31 -13.09 20.54
CA TYR A 452 10.06 -13.84 20.58
C TYR A 452 9.70 -14.40 21.97
N LYS A 453 10.54 -14.18 22.99
CA LYS A 453 10.29 -14.70 24.37
C LYS A 453 8.99 -14.18 24.99
N ASN A 454 8.56 -12.97 24.62
CA ASN A 454 7.36 -12.34 25.19
C ASN A 454 6.04 -12.86 24.58
N GLU A 455 6.05 -13.51 23.43
CA GLU A 455 4.82 -14.05 22.81
C GLU A 455 4.21 -15.20 23.63
N LYS A 456 5.03 -16.03 24.28
CA LYS A 456 4.54 -17.13 25.14
C LYS A 456 3.88 -16.61 26.44
N GLN A 457 4.30 -15.46 26.95
CA GLN A 457 3.68 -14.86 28.14
C GLN A 457 2.35 -14.19 27.80
N THR A 458 2.26 -13.53 26.64
CA THR A 458 1.02 -12.89 26.18
C THR A 458 -0.07 -13.91 25.86
N MET A 459 0.27 -15.07 25.30
CA MET A 459 -0.67 -16.18 25.08
C MET A 459 -1.15 -16.84 26.38
N LYS A 460 -0.29 -16.95 27.41
CA LYS A 460 -0.70 -17.43 28.74
C LYS A 460 -1.65 -16.44 29.44
N TYR A 461 -1.40 -15.13 29.29
CA TYR A 461 -2.22 -14.09 29.90
C TYR A 461 -3.62 -13.99 29.26
N THR A 462 -3.73 -14.15 27.95
CA THR A 462 -5.02 -14.18 27.24
C THR A 462 -5.81 -15.45 27.50
N LYS A 463 -5.15 -16.62 27.63
CA LYS A 463 -5.83 -17.87 28.05
C LYS A 463 -6.32 -17.81 29.49
N SER A 464 -5.57 -17.20 30.42
CA SER A 464 -6.00 -17.07 31.83
C SER A 464 -7.14 -16.04 32.01
N ARG A 465 -7.19 -14.99 31.22
CA ARG A 465 -8.31 -14.01 31.20
C ARG A 465 -9.60 -14.62 30.62
N ARG A 466 -9.50 -15.47 29.59
CA ARG A 466 -10.66 -16.17 29.00
C ARG A 466 -11.22 -17.25 29.93
N ALA A 467 -10.37 -17.88 30.76
CA ALA A 467 -10.80 -18.84 31.79
C ALA A 467 -11.43 -18.14 32.99
N LYS A 468 -11.05 -16.89 33.31
CA LYS A 468 -11.63 -16.13 34.43
C LYS A 468 -12.90 -15.35 34.08
N SER A 469 -13.23 -15.14 32.82
CA SER A 469 -14.48 -14.50 32.39
C SER A 469 -15.65 -15.47 32.15
N GLY A 470 -15.38 -16.80 32.22
CA GLY A 470 -16.40 -17.86 32.07
C GLY A 470 -17.05 -18.35 33.33
N THR A 471 -16.68 -17.80 34.53
CA THR A 471 -17.20 -18.31 35.81
C THR A 471 -17.78 -17.19 36.67
N LYS A 472 -18.75 -16.44 36.15
CA LYS A 472 -19.61 -15.57 36.98
C LYS A 472 -20.91 -15.29 36.27
N THR A 473 -21.81 -16.26 36.24
CA THR A 473 -23.27 -16.07 36.25
C THR A 473 -23.94 -17.44 36.39
N SER A 474 -24.13 -17.90 37.63
CA SER A 474 -25.30 -18.68 38.06
C SER A 474 -25.15 -19.03 39.53
N ALA A 475 -25.67 -18.17 40.39
CA ALA A 475 -26.12 -18.55 41.71
C ALA A 475 -27.14 -17.50 42.19
N LYS A 476 -28.38 -17.86 42.19
CA LYS A 476 -29.43 -17.67 43.18
C LYS A 476 -30.79 -17.38 42.54
N SER A 477 -31.63 -18.36 42.53
CA SER A 477 -32.90 -18.27 43.26
C SER A 477 -33.50 -19.67 43.33
N GLY A 478 -33.66 -20.15 44.56
CA GLY A 478 -34.36 -21.35 44.87
C GLY A 478 -35.85 -21.06 45.03
N SER A 479 -36.67 -22.00 44.67
CA SER A 479 -37.92 -22.27 45.40
C SER A 479 -38.41 -23.69 45.13
N LYS A 480 -38.80 -24.31 46.22
CA LYS A 480 -39.33 -25.67 46.38
C LYS A 480 -40.69 -25.86 45.70
N SER A 481 -40.94 -27.04 45.14
CA SER A 481 -42.13 -27.88 45.46
C SER A 481 -42.11 -29.15 44.61
N SER A 482 -42.00 -30.25 45.27
CA SER A 482 -42.91 -31.40 45.44
C SER A 482 -43.43 -32.09 44.18
N GLY A 483 -42.94 -33.30 43.98
CA GLY A 483 -43.70 -34.53 43.92
C GLY A 483 -44.45 -34.90 42.62
N ARG A 484 -44.08 -35.96 41.94
CA ARG A 484 -44.82 -37.21 41.84
C ARG A 484 -44.27 -38.16 40.76
N LYS A 485 -44.23 -39.42 41.17
CA LYS A 485 -43.88 -40.61 40.39
C LYS A 485 -44.87 -40.87 39.21
N SER A 486 -44.41 -41.45 38.11
CA SER A 486 -44.86 -42.73 37.53
C SER A 486 -44.22 -42.95 36.15
N THR A 487 -43.40 -43.94 35.99
CA THR A 487 -43.61 -45.26 35.35
C THR A 487 -43.72 -45.30 33.83
N LYS A 488 -42.71 -45.99 33.26
CA LYS A 488 -42.75 -46.96 32.14
C LYS A 488 -43.50 -46.61 30.85
N THR A 489 -42.88 -46.74 29.69
CA THR A 489 -42.75 -47.99 28.94
C THR A 489 -42.00 -47.78 27.64
N ALA A 490 -41.33 -48.83 27.21
CA ALA A 490 -40.61 -49.06 26.00
C ALA A 490 -41.51 -49.17 24.72
N ASN A 491 -40.91 -48.95 23.57
CA ASN A 491 -40.89 -49.74 22.32
C ASN A 491 -40.47 -48.82 21.17
N ALA A 492 -39.38 -49.08 20.47
CA ALA A 492 -39.09 -50.04 19.45
C ALA A 492 -39.71 -49.74 18.07
N SER A 493 -38.82 -49.63 17.06
CA SER A 493 -38.96 -49.96 15.64
C SER A 493 -39.69 -48.94 14.72
N LYS A 494 -39.04 -48.29 13.86
CA LYS A 494 -38.60 -48.67 12.50
C LYS A 494 -37.65 -47.66 11.95
#